data_4d5dccf81199e1e9c23d27a3fafb9852
#
_entry.id   4d5dccf81199e1e9c23d27a3fafb9852
#
_cell.length_a   1.000
_cell.length_b   1.000
_cell.length_c   1.000
_cell.angle_alpha   90.00
_cell.angle_beta   90.00
_cell.angle_gamma   90.00
#
_symmetry.space_group_name_H-M   'P 1'
#
loop_
_entity.id
_entity.type
_entity.pdbx_description
1 polymer ?
#
loop_
_entity_poly.entity_id
_entity_poly.type
_entity_poly.pdbx_seq_one_letter_code
_entity_poly.pdbx_strand_id
1 'polypeptide(L)'
;MKIFIDVNVFIDVMTKRSGWSGSLRVLNLVRKSRDVESWTSALTMPLLYFFRHRVVDDTTARTDVRAILSRVQLVPMTEAILDQAIAAAGADFEDNIQLASAESISVDHLITRNKKDFAAAKISVLNPEEWLALQEVAALEAKLTPPPGP
;
A
#
# COMPACT_ATOMS: atom_id res chain seq x y z
N MET A 1 5.51 -11.80 -5.49
CA MET A 1 5.91 -10.61 -4.69
C MET A 1 4.73 -10.16 -3.86
N LYS A 2 4.93 -9.91 -2.58
CA LYS A 2 3.89 -9.43 -1.66
C LYS A 2 4.21 -7.98 -1.26
N ILE A 3 3.30 -7.05 -1.48
CA ILE A 3 3.49 -5.65 -1.11
C ILE A 3 2.39 -5.18 -0.17
N PHE A 4 2.74 -4.27 0.73
CA PHE A 4 1.79 -3.53 1.54
C PHE A 4 1.67 -2.11 1.01
N ILE A 5 0.46 -1.62 0.86
CA ILE A 5 0.16 -0.27 0.36
C ILE A 5 -0.41 0.54 1.52
N ASP A 6 0.33 1.58 1.88
CA ASP A 6 -0.07 2.54 2.90
C ASP A 6 -1.28 3.37 2.45
N VAL A 7 -2.12 3.78 3.41
CA VAL A 7 -3.33 4.57 3.17
C VAL A 7 -3.08 5.83 2.35
N ASN A 8 -1.93 6.49 2.51
CA ASN A 8 -1.57 7.71 1.81
C ASN A 8 -1.51 7.54 0.29
N VAL A 9 -1.13 6.36 -0.21
CA VAL A 9 -1.13 6.04 -1.65
C VAL A 9 -2.54 6.08 -2.23
N PHE A 10 -3.53 5.57 -1.51
CA PHE A 10 -4.94 5.62 -1.93
C PHE A 10 -5.53 7.04 -1.83
N ILE A 11 -5.21 7.74 -0.72
CA ILE A 11 -5.67 9.13 -0.52
C ILE A 11 -5.16 10.03 -1.64
N ASP A 12 -3.90 9.87 -2.07
CA ASP A 12 -3.33 10.63 -3.19
C ASP A 12 -4.17 10.50 -4.45
N VAL A 13 -4.57 9.28 -4.80
CA VAL A 13 -5.38 9.01 -5.99
C VAL A 13 -6.79 9.59 -5.85
N MET A 14 -7.40 9.43 -4.67
CA MET A 14 -8.76 9.93 -4.41
C MET A 14 -8.86 11.46 -4.41
N THR A 15 -7.79 12.14 -3.97
CA THR A 15 -7.77 13.59 -3.80
C THR A 15 -6.91 14.33 -4.82
N LYS A 16 -6.23 13.58 -5.70
CA LYS A 16 -5.31 14.11 -6.73
C LYS A 16 -4.24 15.05 -6.16
N ARG A 17 -3.66 14.67 -4.99
CA ARG A 17 -2.53 15.40 -4.42
C ARG A 17 -1.31 15.35 -5.34
N SER A 18 -0.34 16.24 -5.11
CA SER A 18 0.93 16.23 -5.86
C SER A 18 1.56 14.83 -5.82
N GLY A 19 1.98 14.31 -6.99
CA GLY A 19 2.53 12.96 -7.13
C GLY A 19 1.51 11.82 -7.23
N TRP A 20 0.19 12.12 -7.26
CA TRP A 20 -0.87 11.10 -7.35
C TRP A 20 -0.75 10.18 -8.58
N SER A 21 -0.10 10.64 -9.65
CA SER A 21 0.08 9.83 -10.87
C SER A 21 0.96 8.60 -10.62
N GLY A 22 2.01 8.71 -9.80
CA GLY A 22 2.82 7.57 -9.36
C GLY A 22 1.99 6.57 -8.56
N SER A 23 1.23 7.05 -7.58
CA SER A 23 0.29 6.24 -6.80
C SER A 23 -0.73 5.52 -7.68
N LEU A 24 -1.32 6.20 -8.65
CA LEU A 24 -2.26 5.59 -9.61
C LEU A 24 -1.60 4.50 -10.47
N ARG A 25 -0.35 4.72 -10.92
CA ARG A 25 0.41 3.71 -11.68
C ARG A 25 0.66 2.45 -10.87
N VAL A 26 1.01 2.58 -9.58
CA VAL A 26 1.12 1.43 -8.65
C VAL A 26 -0.18 0.65 -8.61
N LEU A 27 -1.32 1.31 -8.31
CA LEU A 27 -2.62 0.65 -8.22
C LEU A 27 -3.05 -0.01 -9.54
N ASN A 28 -2.73 0.59 -10.68
CA ASN A 28 -3.02 0.01 -11.99
C ASN A 28 -2.14 -1.20 -12.31
N LEU A 29 -0.86 -1.17 -11.95
CA LEU A 29 0.06 -2.28 -12.15
C LEU A 29 -0.36 -3.49 -11.29
N VAL A 30 -0.61 -3.26 -10.01
CA VAL A 30 -1.09 -4.30 -9.07
C VAL A 30 -2.37 -4.96 -9.58
N ARG A 31 -3.33 -4.18 -10.07
CA ARG A 31 -4.59 -4.70 -10.62
C ARG A 31 -4.38 -5.63 -11.83
N LYS A 32 -3.34 -5.39 -12.60
CA LYS A 32 -3.06 -6.14 -13.86
C LYS A 32 -2.10 -7.31 -13.65
N SER A 33 -1.28 -7.25 -12.63
CA SER A 33 -0.28 -8.27 -12.35
C SER A 33 -0.91 -9.46 -11.63
N ARG A 34 -0.51 -10.67 -12.01
CA ARG A 34 -0.82 -11.90 -11.28
C ARG A 34 0.28 -12.29 -10.30
N ASP A 35 1.44 -11.66 -10.43
CA ASP A 35 2.65 -11.99 -9.66
C ASP A 35 2.85 -11.06 -8.45
N VAL A 36 1.97 -10.06 -8.27
CA VAL A 36 2.00 -9.11 -7.17
C VAL A 36 0.74 -9.24 -6.33
N GLU A 37 0.91 -9.71 -5.10
CA GLU A 37 -0.13 -9.68 -4.07
C GLU A 37 -0.08 -8.33 -3.35
N SER A 38 -1.18 -7.61 -3.33
CA SER A 38 -1.28 -6.32 -2.66
C SER A 38 -2.14 -6.41 -1.40
N TRP A 39 -1.60 -5.85 -0.33
CA TRP A 39 -2.19 -5.85 0.99
C TRP A 39 -2.27 -4.42 1.55
N THR A 40 -3.19 -4.19 2.46
CA THR A 40 -3.26 -2.98 3.28
C THR A 40 -3.89 -3.30 4.63
N SER A 41 -3.75 -2.43 5.62
CA SER A 41 -4.42 -2.63 6.92
C SER A 41 -5.94 -2.52 6.78
N ALA A 42 -6.69 -3.28 7.56
CA ALA A 42 -8.14 -3.10 7.68
C ALA A 42 -8.51 -1.68 8.14
N LEU A 43 -7.64 -0.99 8.88
CA LEU A 43 -7.78 0.41 9.25
C LEU A 43 -7.89 1.33 8.03
N THR A 44 -7.25 1.00 6.93
CA THR A 44 -7.24 1.80 5.70
C THR A 44 -8.66 2.08 5.19
N MET A 45 -9.57 1.12 5.25
CA MET A 45 -10.93 1.28 4.71
C MET A 45 -11.75 2.36 5.40
N PRO A 46 -11.90 2.40 6.75
CA PRO A 46 -12.59 3.49 7.43
C PRO A 46 -11.92 4.85 7.25
N LEU A 47 -10.57 4.89 7.17
CA LEU A 47 -9.85 6.14 6.92
C LEU A 47 -10.16 6.69 5.52
N LEU A 48 -10.13 5.84 4.49
CA LEU A 48 -10.48 6.24 3.12
C LEU A 48 -11.92 6.75 3.03
N TYR A 49 -12.87 6.04 3.68
CA TYR A 49 -14.24 6.51 3.76
C TYR A 49 -14.32 7.90 4.44
N PHE A 50 -13.68 8.07 5.60
CA PHE A 50 -13.68 9.33 6.33
C PHE A 50 -13.16 10.50 5.48
N PHE A 51 -12.01 10.32 4.81
CA PHE A 51 -11.45 11.37 3.95
C PHE A 51 -12.33 11.65 2.73
N ARG A 52 -12.86 10.61 2.10
CA ARG A 52 -13.67 10.75 0.88
C ARG A 52 -15.03 11.38 1.13
N HIS A 53 -15.70 10.95 2.20
CA HIS A 53 -17.04 11.47 2.56
C HIS A 53 -17.06 12.98 2.90
N ARG A 54 -15.91 13.58 3.19
CA ARG A 54 -15.80 15.03 3.41
C ARG A 54 -15.95 15.86 2.12
N VAL A 55 -15.82 15.24 0.96
CA VAL A 55 -15.79 15.94 -0.35
C VAL A 55 -16.80 15.36 -1.36
N VAL A 56 -17.42 14.23 -1.06
CA VAL A 56 -18.49 13.62 -1.84
C VAL A 56 -19.60 13.10 -0.93
N ASP A 57 -20.74 12.72 -1.51
CA ASP A 57 -21.86 12.10 -0.78
C ASP A 57 -21.50 10.69 -0.26
N ASP A 58 -22.29 10.17 0.68
CA ASP A 58 -22.08 8.87 1.34
C ASP A 58 -22.05 7.70 0.32
N THR A 59 -22.97 7.71 -0.63
CA THR A 59 -23.07 6.64 -1.65
C THR A 59 -21.81 6.58 -2.51
N THR A 60 -21.33 7.73 -2.96
CA THR A 60 -20.10 7.85 -3.75
C THR A 60 -18.89 7.40 -2.92
N ALA A 61 -18.79 7.87 -1.66
CA ALA A 61 -17.68 7.48 -0.76
C ALA A 61 -17.63 5.95 -0.55
N ARG A 62 -18.77 5.31 -0.28
CA ARG A 62 -18.87 3.84 -0.14
C ARG A 62 -18.50 3.10 -1.41
N THR A 63 -18.92 3.61 -2.56
CA THR A 63 -18.60 3.02 -3.88
C THR A 63 -17.08 3.06 -4.12
N ASP A 64 -16.45 4.19 -3.84
CA ASP A 64 -15.00 4.34 -4.01
C ASP A 64 -14.19 3.42 -3.09
N VAL A 65 -14.58 3.31 -1.80
CA VAL A 65 -13.96 2.37 -0.86
C VAL A 65 -14.17 0.92 -1.31
N ARG A 66 -15.35 0.56 -1.78
CA ARG A 66 -15.64 -0.77 -2.33
C ARG A 66 -14.74 -1.09 -3.54
N ALA A 67 -14.50 -0.12 -4.41
CA ALA A 67 -13.64 -0.27 -5.57
C ALA A 67 -12.18 -0.54 -5.17
N ILE A 68 -11.69 0.05 -4.09
CA ILE A 68 -10.36 -0.23 -3.55
C ILE A 68 -10.34 -1.62 -2.89
N LEU A 69 -11.31 -1.91 -2.03
CA LEU A 69 -11.43 -3.20 -1.34
C LEU A 69 -11.44 -4.40 -2.31
N SER A 70 -11.99 -4.22 -3.53
CA SER A 70 -11.98 -5.28 -4.53
C SER A 70 -10.61 -5.54 -5.18
N ARG A 71 -9.59 -4.76 -4.86
CA ARG A 71 -8.26 -4.78 -5.50
C ARG A 71 -7.12 -5.14 -4.56
N VAL A 72 -7.36 -5.11 -3.26
CA VAL A 72 -6.34 -5.36 -2.23
C VAL A 72 -6.87 -6.35 -1.21
N GLN A 73 -5.96 -7.09 -0.59
CA GLN A 73 -6.26 -7.93 0.55
C GLN A 73 -6.11 -7.13 1.84
N LEU A 74 -6.88 -7.46 2.86
CA LEU A 74 -6.82 -6.78 4.14
C LEU A 74 -6.05 -7.60 5.17
N VAL A 75 -5.13 -6.93 5.87
CA VAL A 75 -4.57 -7.45 7.12
C VAL A 75 -5.57 -7.12 8.23
N PRO A 76 -6.14 -8.10 8.93
CA PRO A 76 -7.03 -7.86 10.04
C PRO A 76 -6.35 -7.07 11.16
N MET A 77 -7.06 -6.13 11.77
CA MET A 77 -6.56 -5.40 12.93
C MET A 77 -6.76 -6.25 14.18
N THR A 78 -5.70 -6.94 14.59
CA THR A 78 -5.69 -7.83 15.77
C THR A 78 -5.17 -7.10 17.00
N GLU A 79 -5.44 -7.65 18.19
CA GLU A 79 -4.88 -7.15 19.45
C GLU A 79 -3.35 -7.10 19.39
N ALA A 80 -2.69 -8.13 18.85
CA ALA A 80 -1.24 -8.17 18.69
C ALA A 80 -0.68 -7.02 17.84
N ILE A 81 -1.37 -6.65 16.75
CA ILE A 81 -0.99 -5.50 15.91
C ILE A 81 -1.16 -4.19 16.70
N LEU A 82 -2.24 -4.05 17.47
CA LEU A 82 -2.47 -2.86 18.30
C LEU A 82 -1.44 -2.75 19.42
N ASP A 83 -1.10 -3.84 20.10
CA ASP A 83 -0.06 -3.87 21.13
C ASP A 83 1.30 -3.48 20.58
N GLN A 84 1.68 -4.00 19.41
CA GLN A 84 2.90 -3.61 18.72
C GLN A 84 2.89 -2.12 18.35
N ALA A 85 1.79 -1.60 17.85
CA ALA A 85 1.67 -0.19 17.48
C ALA A 85 1.70 0.74 18.69
N ILE A 86 1.13 0.35 19.83
CA ILE A 86 1.17 1.09 21.10
C ILE A 86 2.60 1.15 21.66
N ALA A 87 3.34 0.05 21.56
CA ALA A 87 4.71 -0.04 22.05
C ALA A 87 5.73 0.68 21.16
N ALA A 88 5.39 0.95 19.90
CA ALA A 88 6.26 1.62 18.95
C ALA A 88 6.41 3.11 19.27
N ALA A 89 7.65 3.63 19.17
CA ALA A 89 7.96 5.03 19.36
C ALA A 89 8.17 5.75 18.01
N GLY A 90 7.88 7.04 17.95
CA GLY A 90 8.35 7.95 16.90
C GLY A 90 7.33 8.34 15.85
N ALA A 91 6.62 7.42 15.22
CA ALA A 91 5.54 7.72 14.28
C ALA A 91 4.21 7.99 15.01
N ASP A 92 3.22 8.49 14.29
CA ASP A 92 1.89 8.53 14.88
C ASP A 92 1.29 7.12 15.00
N PHE A 93 0.20 7.01 15.76
CA PHE A 93 -0.38 5.71 16.09
C PHE A 93 -0.96 5.00 14.84
N GLU A 94 -1.47 5.76 13.88
CA GLU A 94 -1.97 5.23 12.62
C GLU A 94 -0.86 4.60 11.80
N ASP A 95 0.26 5.30 11.62
CA ASP A 95 1.43 4.80 10.88
C ASP A 95 2.03 3.58 11.56
N ASN A 96 2.06 3.55 12.90
CA ASN A 96 2.49 2.38 13.66
C ASN A 96 1.58 1.16 13.42
N ILE A 97 0.26 1.34 13.29
CA ILE A 97 -0.66 0.25 12.92
C ILE A 97 -0.39 -0.22 11.49
N GLN A 98 -0.16 0.69 10.54
CA GLN A 98 0.18 0.32 9.16
C GLN A 98 1.46 -0.51 9.13
N LEU A 99 2.51 -0.08 9.84
CA LEU A 99 3.78 -0.79 9.91
C LEU A 99 3.63 -2.17 10.56
N ALA A 100 3.01 -2.25 11.72
CA ALA A 100 2.76 -3.52 12.40
C ALA A 100 1.94 -4.49 11.54
N SER A 101 0.95 -3.98 10.80
CA SER A 101 0.18 -4.77 9.85
C SER A 101 1.06 -5.33 8.73
N ALA A 102 1.92 -4.49 8.13
CA ALA A 102 2.82 -4.90 7.06
C ALA A 102 3.84 -5.96 7.54
N GLU A 103 4.44 -5.75 8.70
CA GLU A 103 5.41 -6.68 9.30
C GLU A 103 4.77 -8.03 9.68
N SER A 104 3.52 -8.03 10.14
CA SER A 104 2.80 -9.24 10.57
C SER A 104 2.62 -10.28 9.47
N ILE A 105 2.62 -9.85 8.21
CA ILE A 105 2.46 -10.72 7.05
C ILE A 105 3.72 -10.88 6.21
N SER A 106 4.86 -10.35 6.67
CA SER A 106 6.18 -10.48 6.03
C SER A 106 6.15 -10.07 4.55
N VAL A 107 5.81 -8.81 4.27
CA VAL A 107 5.80 -8.28 2.90
C VAL A 107 7.22 -8.03 2.38
N ASP A 108 7.41 -8.10 1.06
CA ASP A 108 8.67 -7.75 0.42
C ASP A 108 8.92 -6.23 0.49
N HIS A 109 7.86 -5.43 0.27
CA HIS A 109 7.94 -3.97 0.30
C HIS A 109 6.70 -3.34 0.91
N LEU A 110 6.90 -2.26 1.66
CA LEU A 110 5.87 -1.31 2.07
C LEU A 110 5.95 -0.09 1.14
N ILE A 111 4.84 0.24 0.48
CA ILE A 111 4.76 1.36 -0.46
C ILE A 111 4.05 2.52 0.23
N THR A 112 4.75 3.63 0.40
CA THR A 112 4.21 4.83 1.07
C THR A 112 4.68 6.12 0.41
N ARG A 113 3.91 7.18 0.56
CA ARG A 113 4.31 8.55 0.17
C ARG A 113 5.17 9.24 1.23
N ASN A 114 5.17 8.74 2.45
CA ASN A 114 5.86 9.36 3.57
C ASN A 114 6.83 8.37 4.26
N LYS A 115 7.94 8.08 3.60
CA LYS A 115 8.95 7.13 4.10
C LYS A 115 9.50 7.47 5.49
N LYS A 116 9.44 8.75 5.89
CA LYS A 116 9.97 9.21 7.20
C LYS A 116 9.22 8.58 8.36
N ASP A 117 7.91 8.37 8.22
CA ASP A 117 7.06 7.81 9.26
C ASP A 117 7.31 6.32 9.46
N PHE A 118 7.99 5.69 8.50
CA PHE A 118 8.36 4.27 8.52
C PHE A 118 9.88 4.05 8.70
N ALA A 119 10.60 5.01 9.28
CA ALA A 119 12.06 4.91 9.46
C ALA A 119 12.49 3.74 10.36
N ALA A 120 11.62 3.27 11.26
CA ALA A 120 11.86 2.12 12.14
C ALA A 120 11.50 0.77 11.50
N ALA A 121 11.02 0.74 10.25
CA ALA A 121 10.61 -0.48 9.58
C ALA A 121 11.78 -1.45 9.38
N LYS A 122 11.53 -2.73 9.64
CA LYS A 122 12.46 -3.83 9.36
C LYS A 122 12.33 -4.40 7.94
N ILE A 123 11.36 -3.89 7.20
CA ILE A 123 11.05 -4.26 5.82
C ILE A 123 11.47 -3.14 4.87
N SER A 124 11.59 -3.44 3.60
CA SER A 124 11.92 -2.44 2.56
C SER A 124 10.79 -1.44 2.39
N VAL A 125 11.07 -0.15 2.58
CA VAL A 125 10.11 0.95 2.42
C VAL A 125 10.44 1.76 1.17
N LEU A 126 9.51 1.81 0.23
CA LEU A 126 9.67 2.47 -1.06
C LEU A 126 8.54 3.49 -1.28
N ASN A 127 8.86 4.56 -2.01
CA ASN A 127 7.81 5.40 -2.57
C ASN A 127 7.25 4.78 -3.87
N PRO A 128 6.11 5.27 -4.39
CA PRO A 128 5.52 4.75 -5.63
C PRO A 128 6.48 4.74 -6.81
N GLU A 129 7.27 5.77 -6.99
CA GLU A 129 8.20 5.94 -8.10
C GLU A 129 9.37 4.95 -8.01
N GLU A 130 9.93 4.75 -6.81
CA GLU A 130 11.00 3.78 -6.55
C GLU A 130 10.52 2.35 -6.84
N TRP A 131 9.33 1.99 -6.37
CA TRP A 131 8.77 0.67 -6.60
C TRP A 131 8.49 0.42 -8.10
N LEU A 132 7.93 1.41 -8.80
CA LEU A 132 7.68 1.32 -10.24
C LEU A 132 8.98 1.12 -11.02
N ALA A 133 10.05 1.84 -10.66
CA ALA A 133 11.36 1.67 -11.28
C ALA A 133 11.90 0.25 -11.10
N LEU A 134 11.76 -0.35 -9.91
CA LEU A 134 12.13 -1.75 -9.68
C LEU A 134 11.34 -2.72 -10.59
N GLN A 135 10.03 -2.47 -10.79
CA GLN A 135 9.23 -3.31 -11.67
C GLN A 135 9.65 -3.18 -13.14
N GLU A 136 10.03 -1.99 -13.58
CA GLU A 136 10.54 -1.75 -14.93
C GLU A 136 11.88 -2.49 -15.18
N VAL A 137 12.80 -2.45 -14.21
CA VAL A 137 14.07 -3.20 -14.28
C VAL A 137 13.80 -4.70 -14.34
N ALA A 138 12.99 -5.25 -13.46
CA ALA A 138 12.65 -6.68 -13.44
C ALA A 138 12.01 -7.14 -14.77
N ALA A 139 11.15 -6.31 -15.36
CA ALA A 139 10.52 -6.60 -16.63
C ALA A 139 11.51 -6.58 -17.80
N LEU A 140 12.56 -5.75 -17.76
CA LEU A 140 13.63 -5.71 -18.75
C LEU A 140 14.54 -6.94 -18.61
N GLU A 141 14.94 -7.30 -17.41
CA GLU A 141 15.75 -8.49 -17.13
C GLU A 141 15.06 -9.78 -17.59
N ALA A 142 13.74 -9.90 -17.31
CA ALA A 142 12.96 -11.04 -17.79
C ALA A 142 12.91 -11.17 -19.31
N LYS A 143 13.00 -10.06 -20.05
CA LYS A 143 13.05 -10.07 -21.52
C LYS A 143 14.42 -10.44 -22.07
N LEU A 144 15.49 -10.18 -21.31
CA LEU A 144 16.87 -10.44 -21.72
C LEU A 144 17.31 -11.86 -21.35
N THR A 145 16.65 -12.51 -20.39
CA THR A 145 16.94 -13.90 -20.00
C THR A 145 16.27 -14.84 -21.00
N PRO A 146 17.02 -15.66 -21.76
CA PRO A 146 16.40 -16.64 -22.64
C PRO A 146 15.60 -17.66 -21.83
N PRO A 147 14.51 -18.22 -22.39
CA PRO A 147 13.77 -19.28 -21.72
C PRO A 147 14.70 -20.45 -21.42
N PRO A 148 14.52 -21.16 -20.28
CA PRO A 148 15.29 -22.37 -20.01
C PRO A 148 15.13 -23.32 -21.21
N GLY A 149 16.26 -23.74 -21.78
CA GLY A 149 16.26 -24.70 -22.88
C GLY A 149 15.53 -26.00 -22.51
N PRO A 150 15.03 -26.77 -23.53
CA PRO A 150 14.31 -28.00 -23.31
C PRO A 150 15.11 -29.06 -22.58
#